data_3f1221891450b8e7f679d5c9d6ff4ad1
#
_entry.id   3f1221891450b8e7f679d5c9d6ff4ad1
#
_cell.length_a   1.000
_cell.length_b   1.000
_cell.length_c   1.000
_cell.angle_alpha   90.00
_cell.angle_beta   90.00
_cell.angle_gamma   90.00
#
_symmetry.space_group_name_H-M   'P 1'
#
loop_
_entity.id
_entity.type
_entity.pdbx_description
1 polymer ?
#
loop_
_entity_poly.entity_id
_entity_poly.type
_entity_poly.pdbx_seq_one_letter_code
_entity_poly.pdbx_strand_id
1 'polypeptide(L)'
;MDKVSIRFYKDHEVRAVWSEEDNKWFFSVLDVIGAINEQPDYAKTRNYWKYLKTKLRKEGNELVSGTNQLKLRAADGKRYNTDMMDAEGITALAKNYPNNRARKFLDWFVYSDSSIDGQSKKKAYTLVESGLLDSLKPGTIECLQQIHAYLFGGLYDFAGQIRTKTIWKDGTLFCRAEYLMKNLSIIEAMPETTFDEIVNKYVEMNVAHPFMEGNRRSTRLWLDLIFKKRMKLCVDWSKIDKKEYLAAMRQSTTDARAIKALLKQALTDKIDDREMFMKGIDYSYYYEQED
;
A
#
# COMPACT_ATOMS: atom_id res chain seq x y z
N MET A 1 11.74 2.88 -17.09
CA MET A 1 10.47 3.41 -16.53
C MET A 1 10.73 3.70 -15.06
N ASP A 2 10.50 4.93 -14.61
CA ASP A 2 10.84 5.32 -13.24
C ASP A 2 10.06 4.46 -12.24
N LYS A 3 10.74 3.84 -11.26
CA LYS A 3 10.07 3.18 -10.15
C LYS A 3 9.49 4.27 -9.26
N VAL A 4 8.19 4.20 -8.98
CA VAL A 4 7.48 5.15 -8.12
C VAL A 4 6.98 4.40 -6.89
N SER A 5 7.07 5.01 -5.72
CA SER A 5 6.49 4.52 -4.46
C SER A 5 5.76 5.65 -3.75
N ILE A 6 4.74 5.29 -2.98
CA ILE A 6 4.01 6.21 -2.12
C ILE A 6 4.09 5.67 -0.69
N ARG A 7 4.57 6.51 0.23
CA ARG A 7 4.52 6.21 1.66
C ARG A 7 3.42 7.06 2.28
N PHE A 8 2.72 6.52 3.25
CA PHE A 8 1.68 7.26 3.96
C PHE A 8 2.14 7.58 5.38
N TYR A 9 2.24 8.86 5.67
CA TYR A 9 2.37 9.36 7.04
C TYR A 9 1.02 9.88 7.49
N LYS A 10 0.37 9.16 8.40
CA LYS A 10 -1.06 9.35 8.67
C LYS A 10 -1.82 9.26 7.33
N ASP A 11 -2.67 10.21 6.98
CA ASP A 11 -3.40 10.21 5.70
C ASP A 11 -2.69 11.03 4.58
N HIS A 12 -1.41 11.39 4.78
CA HIS A 12 -0.65 12.18 3.80
C HIS A 12 0.26 11.29 2.95
N GLU A 13 0.09 11.39 1.63
CA GLU A 13 0.97 10.74 0.65
C GLU A 13 2.36 11.41 0.65
N VAL A 14 3.40 10.61 0.73
CA VAL A 14 4.81 11.01 0.51
C VAL A 14 5.31 10.23 -0.69
N ARG A 15 5.27 10.84 -1.87
CA ARG A 15 5.66 10.22 -3.13
C ARG A 15 7.18 10.18 -3.27
N ALA A 16 7.67 9.08 -3.83
CA ALA A 16 9.08 8.87 -4.10
C ALA A 16 9.32 8.32 -5.52
N VAL A 17 10.47 8.63 -6.08
CA VAL A 17 10.94 8.15 -7.37
C VAL A 17 12.31 7.49 -7.18
N TRP A 18 12.51 6.33 -7.78
CA TRP A 18 13.81 5.66 -7.80
C TRP A 18 14.67 6.23 -8.92
N SER A 19 15.89 6.65 -8.58
CA SER A 19 16.93 7.00 -9.54
C SER A 19 17.79 5.76 -9.81
N GLU A 20 17.79 5.26 -11.03
CA GLU A 20 18.70 4.17 -11.45
C GLU A 20 20.15 4.65 -11.47
N GLU A 21 20.39 5.93 -11.80
CA GLU A 21 21.71 6.53 -11.85
C GLU A 21 22.35 6.61 -10.46
N ASP A 22 21.58 7.08 -9.47
CA ASP A 22 22.06 7.26 -8.09
C ASP A 22 21.87 5.99 -7.23
N ASN A 23 21.14 5.00 -7.74
CA ASN A 23 20.76 3.77 -7.03
C ASN A 23 20.06 4.04 -5.68
N LYS A 24 19.17 5.03 -5.63
CA LYS A 24 18.45 5.43 -4.40
C LYS A 24 17.09 6.08 -4.68
N TRP A 25 16.27 6.13 -3.63
CA TRP A 25 14.98 6.80 -3.66
C TRP A 25 15.12 8.30 -3.40
N PHE A 26 14.40 9.10 -4.17
CA PHE A 26 14.17 10.53 -3.94
C PHE A 26 12.73 10.78 -3.58
N PHE A 27 12.50 11.55 -2.54
CA PHE A 27 11.18 11.86 -1.95
C PHE A 27 10.78 13.28 -2.28
N SER A 28 9.48 13.50 -2.55
CA SER A 28 8.92 14.82 -2.81
C SER A 28 8.99 15.69 -1.54
N VAL A 29 9.77 16.77 -1.61
CA VAL A 29 9.92 17.74 -0.50
C VAL A 29 8.59 18.38 -0.15
N LEU A 30 7.74 18.67 -1.13
CA LEU A 30 6.43 19.24 -0.88
C LEU A 30 5.49 18.29 -0.15
N ASP A 31 5.52 17.00 -0.52
CA ASP A 31 4.71 15.99 0.17
C ASP A 31 5.16 15.82 1.63
N VAL A 32 6.47 15.79 1.86
CA VAL A 32 7.06 15.74 3.21
C VAL A 32 6.64 16.94 4.05
N ILE A 33 6.72 18.16 3.51
CA ILE A 33 6.30 19.36 4.20
C ILE A 33 4.80 19.37 4.47
N GLY A 34 4.00 18.93 3.50
CA GLY A 34 2.55 18.76 3.65
C GLY A 34 2.22 17.79 4.79
N ALA A 35 2.91 16.66 4.83
CA ALA A 35 2.74 15.63 5.85
C ALA A 35 3.15 16.13 7.26
N ILE A 36 4.31 16.78 7.39
CA ILE A 36 4.77 17.35 8.68
C ILE A 36 3.78 18.41 9.21
N ASN A 37 3.27 19.28 8.33
CA ASN A 37 2.37 20.36 8.71
C ASN A 37 0.89 19.93 8.78
N GLU A 38 0.57 18.68 8.40
CA GLU A 38 -0.81 18.22 8.24
C GLU A 38 -1.62 19.18 7.33
N GLN A 39 -0.98 19.64 6.23
CA GLN A 39 -1.51 20.63 5.31
C GLN A 39 -1.89 20.00 3.97
N PRO A 40 -3.21 19.83 3.69
CA PRO A 40 -3.67 19.24 2.43
C PRO A 40 -3.60 20.23 1.24
N ASP A 41 -3.51 21.53 1.51
CA ASP A 41 -3.44 22.56 0.45
C ASP A 41 -2.01 22.66 -0.10
N TYR A 42 -1.86 22.17 -1.33
CA TYR A 42 -0.59 22.14 -2.03
C TYR A 42 -0.01 23.55 -2.30
N ALA A 43 -0.86 24.57 -2.52
CA ALA A 43 -0.40 25.95 -2.75
C ALA A 43 0.21 26.55 -1.46
N LYS A 44 -0.43 26.31 -0.31
CA LYS A 44 0.10 26.71 0.99
C LYS A 44 1.42 26.02 1.31
N THR A 45 1.50 24.72 1.06
CA THR A 45 2.72 23.94 1.24
C THR A 45 3.86 24.45 0.36
N ARG A 46 3.58 24.79 -0.91
CA ARG A 46 4.56 25.39 -1.84
C ARG A 46 5.07 26.75 -1.35
N ASN A 47 4.18 27.59 -0.84
CA ASN A 47 4.56 28.90 -0.29
C ASN A 47 5.41 28.75 0.96
N TYR A 48 5.07 27.79 1.83
CA TYR A 48 5.87 27.49 3.01
C TYR A 48 7.26 26.97 2.63
N TRP A 49 7.37 26.09 1.62
CA TRP A 49 8.67 25.61 1.13
C TRP A 49 9.54 26.76 0.57
N LYS A 50 8.96 27.70 -0.18
CA LYS A 50 9.68 28.90 -0.64
C LYS A 50 10.24 29.70 0.54
N TYR A 51 9.44 29.91 1.57
CA TYR A 51 9.88 30.59 2.78
C TYR A 51 11.01 29.82 3.47
N LEU A 52 10.85 28.52 3.68
CA LEU A 52 11.83 27.66 4.35
C LEU A 52 13.16 27.61 3.57
N LYS A 53 13.12 27.51 2.25
CA LYS A 53 14.33 27.60 1.39
C LYS A 53 15.09 28.93 1.62
N THR A 54 14.36 30.02 1.66
CA THR A 54 14.97 31.35 1.87
C THR A 54 15.61 31.45 3.25
N LYS A 55 14.95 30.93 4.27
CA LYS A 55 15.48 30.87 5.65
C LYS A 55 16.75 30.05 5.72
N LEU A 56 16.72 28.80 5.25
CA LEU A 56 17.86 27.89 5.25
C LEU A 56 19.08 28.46 4.52
N ARG A 57 18.86 29.13 3.37
CA ARG A 57 19.93 29.80 2.63
C ARG A 57 20.58 30.94 3.41
N LYS A 58 19.78 31.75 4.12
CA LYS A 58 20.28 32.83 4.98
C LYS A 58 21.09 32.31 6.15
N GLU A 59 20.76 31.12 6.64
CA GLU A 59 21.47 30.43 7.73
C GLU A 59 22.70 29.65 7.24
N GLY A 60 23.04 29.74 5.93
CA GLY A 60 24.19 29.01 5.34
C GLY A 60 24.00 27.50 5.30
N ASN A 61 22.74 27.02 5.36
CA ASN A 61 22.46 25.60 5.38
C ASN A 61 22.47 25.03 3.95
N GLU A 62 23.34 24.05 3.68
CA GLU A 62 23.52 23.44 2.37
C GLU A 62 22.40 22.48 1.93
N LEU A 63 21.44 22.21 2.80
CA LEU A 63 20.28 21.34 2.48
C LEU A 63 19.57 21.71 1.19
N VAL A 64 19.52 23.01 0.88
CA VAL A 64 18.83 23.51 -0.32
C VAL A 64 19.62 23.23 -1.59
N SER A 65 20.95 23.19 -1.53
CA SER A 65 21.81 22.84 -2.66
C SER A 65 21.77 21.35 -3.04
N GLY A 66 21.43 20.48 -2.07
CA GLY A 66 21.21 19.05 -2.27
C GLY A 66 19.83 18.68 -2.82
N THR A 67 19.02 19.65 -3.24
CA THR A 67 17.68 19.40 -3.80
C THR A 67 17.77 19.08 -5.29
N ASN A 68 17.34 17.89 -5.68
CA ASN A 68 17.23 17.48 -7.09
C ASN A 68 15.85 17.86 -7.64
N GLN A 69 15.78 18.15 -8.94
CA GLN A 69 14.50 18.35 -9.63
C GLN A 69 14.18 17.14 -10.50
N LEU A 70 13.19 16.36 -10.09
CA LEU A 70 12.69 15.21 -10.85
C LEU A 70 11.25 15.43 -11.29
N LYS A 71 10.86 14.78 -12.40
CA LYS A 71 9.48 14.83 -12.89
C LYS A 71 8.59 13.91 -12.09
N LEU A 72 7.63 14.48 -11.36
CA LEU A 72 6.63 13.74 -10.59
C LEU A 72 5.23 13.94 -11.20
N ARG A 73 4.44 12.86 -11.26
CA ARG A 73 3.07 12.90 -11.78
C ARG A 73 2.15 13.57 -10.74
N ALA A 74 1.37 14.55 -11.19
CA ALA A 74 0.36 15.23 -10.37
C ALA A 74 -1.02 14.60 -10.53
N ALA A 75 -1.98 15.03 -9.71
CA ALA A 75 -3.36 14.54 -9.73
C ALA A 75 -4.08 14.77 -11.08
N ASP A 76 -3.67 15.80 -11.85
CA ASP A 76 -4.17 16.07 -13.20
C ASP A 76 -3.58 15.13 -14.29
N GLY A 77 -2.76 14.16 -13.88
CA GLY A 77 -2.09 13.21 -14.76
C GLY A 77 -0.84 13.73 -15.46
N LYS A 78 -0.52 15.02 -15.36
CA LYS A 78 0.68 15.63 -15.96
C LYS A 78 1.90 15.45 -15.06
N ARG A 79 3.09 15.53 -15.65
CA ARG A 79 4.37 15.47 -14.93
C ARG A 79 4.96 16.88 -14.77
N TYR A 80 5.30 17.23 -13.53
CA TYR A 80 5.90 18.52 -13.17
C TYR A 80 7.25 18.33 -12.50
N ASN A 81 8.18 19.23 -12.78
CA ASN A 81 9.44 19.29 -12.04
C ASN A 81 9.14 19.60 -10.58
N THR A 82 9.60 18.73 -9.71
CA THR A 82 9.34 18.76 -8.27
C THR A 82 10.66 18.69 -7.51
N ASP A 83 10.80 19.50 -6.48
CA ASP A 83 11.97 19.43 -5.60
C ASP A 83 11.94 18.12 -4.82
N MET A 84 13.00 17.34 -4.97
CA MET A 84 13.15 16.00 -4.40
C MET A 84 14.45 15.92 -3.59
N MET A 85 14.42 15.15 -2.50
CA MET A 85 15.60 14.84 -1.70
C MET A 85 15.67 13.33 -1.45
N ASP A 86 16.87 12.79 -1.32
CA ASP A 86 17.07 11.43 -0.87
C ASP A 86 16.74 11.27 0.63
N ALA A 87 16.85 10.06 1.17
CA ALA A 87 16.51 9.78 2.56
C ALA A 87 17.35 10.58 3.57
N GLU A 88 18.61 10.83 3.25
CA GLU A 88 19.51 11.65 4.08
C GLU A 88 19.07 13.10 4.08
N GLY A 89 18.77 13.65 2.90
CA GLY A 89 18.26 15.02 2.74
C GLY A 89 16.92 15.22 3.45
N ILE A 90 15.98 14.27 3.34
CA ILE A 90 14.70 14.33 4.09
C ILE A 90 14.94 14.27 5.60
N THR A 91 15.84 13.40 6.06
CA THR A 91 16.22 13.29 7.47
C THR A 91 16.80 14.61 7.99
N ALA A 92 17.70 15.21 7.24
CA ALA A 92 18.31 16.49 7.57
C ALA A 92 17.29 17.64 7.54
N LEU A 93 16.37 17.67 6.56
CA LEU A 93 15.27 18.63 6.51
C LEU A 93 14.38 18.52 7.75
N ALA A 94 13.98 17.31 8.14
CA ALA A 94 13.14 17.11 9.32
C ALA A 94 13.81 17.52 10.63
N LYS A 95 15.14 17.25 10.78
CA LYS A 95 15.93 17.70 11.94
C LYS A 95 16.03 19.22 12.05
N ASN A 96 16.10 19.91 10.93
CA ASN A 96 16.19 21.39 10.87
C ASN A 96 14.82 22.07 10.77
N TYR A 97 13.74 21.31 10.93
CA TYR A 97 12.39 21.84 10.83
C TYR A 97 12.01 22.66 12.07
N PRO A 98 11.36 23.83 11.92
CA PRO A 98 11.18 24.78 13.04
C PRO A 98 10.12 24.35 14.08
N ASN A 99 9.52 23.16 13.96
CA ASN A 99 8.53 22.69 14.92
C ASN A 99 8.69 21.21 15.31
N ASN A 100 8.15 20.83 16.46
CA ASN A 100 8.24 19.47 17.02
C ASN A 100 7.46 18.40 16.23
N ARG A 101 6.60 18.77 15.28
CA ARG A 101 5.84 17.80 14.46
C ARG A 101 6.78 17.00 13.57
N ALA A 102 7.86 17.63 13.11
CA ALA A 102 8.87 16.97 12.28
C ALA A 102 9.57 15.80 12.99
N ARG A 103 9.64 15.79 14.32
CA ARG A 103 10.24 14.68 15.08
C ARG A 103 9.44 13.38 14.90
N LYS A 104 8.12 13.45 15.03
CA LYS A 104 7.23 12.29 14.83
C LYS A 104 7.29 11.78 13.39
N PHE A 105 7.33 12.72 12.43
CA PHE A 105 7.53 12.38 11.03
C PHE A 105 8.88 11.69 10.82
N LEU A 106 9.96 12.18 11.40
CA LEU A 106 11.31 11.63 11.28
C LEU A 106 11.38 10.20 11.86
N ASP A 107 10.80 9.98 13.04
CA ASP A 107 10.75 8.66 13.66
C ASP A 107 10.03 7.68 12.70
N TRP A 108 8.87 8.04 12.18
CA TRP A 108 8.16 7.25 11.19
C TRP A 108 9.00 7.02 9.92
N PHE A 109 9.62 8.07 9.37
CA PHE A 109 10.35 8.01 8.11
C PHE A 109 11.57 7.07 8.18
N VAL A 110 12.32 7.13 9.28
CA VAL A 110 13.51 6.30 9.50
C VAL A 110 13.14 4.84 9.75
N TYR A 111 12.08 4.58 10.53
CA TYR A 111 11.72 3.22 10.93
C TYR A 111 10.75 2.52 9.98
N SER A 112 10.05 3.24 9.10
CA SER A 112 9.03 2.67 8.22
C SER A 112 9.56 1.52 7.35
N ASP A 113 10.78 1.63 6.83
CA ASP A 113 11.38 0.64 5.93
C ASP A 113 11.91 -0.60 6.62
N SER A 114 12.24 -0.51 7.90
CA SER A 114 12.74 -1.62 8.73
C SER A 114 11.61 -2.39 9.43
N SER A 115 10.41 -1.82 9.46
CA SER A 115 9.24 -2.50 10.01
C SER A 115 8.86 -3.75 9.21
N ILE A 116 8.12 -4.67 9.82
CA ILE A 116 7.57 -5.85 9.12
C ILE A 116 6.76 -5.40 7.88
N ASP A 117 5.96 -4.36 8.02
CA ASP A 117 5.17 -3.80 6.91
C ASP A 117 6.04 -3.24 5.80
N GLY A 118 7.08 -2.48 6.12
CA GLY A 118 8.02 -1.96 5.13
C GLY A 118 8.76 -3.06 4.38
N GLN A 119 9.23 -4.08 5.10
CA GLN A 119 9.92 -5.21 4.50
C GLN A 119 8.98 -6.08 3.62
N SER A 120 7.78 -6.40 4.12
CA SER A 120 6.81 -7.18 3.34
C SER A 120 6.29 -6.39 2.13
N LYS A 121 6.18 -5.05 2.21
CA LYS A 121 5.83 -4.19 1.09
C LYS A 121 6.88 -4.25 -0.04
N LYS A 122 8.17 -4.22 0.29
CA LYS A 122 9.26 -4.42 -0.68
C LYS A 122 9.14 -5.77 -1.38
N LYS A 123 8.80 -6.82 -0.64
CA LYS A 123 8.55 -8.16 -1.22
C LYS A 123 7.32 -8.17 -2.13
N ALA A 124 6.25 -7.45 -1.78
CA ALA A 124 5.07 -7.33 -2.64
C ALA A 124 5.41 -6.69 -4.00
N TYR A 125 6.25 -5.64 -4.01
CA TYR A 125 6.75 -5.07 -5.26
C TYR A 125 7.51 -6.11 -6.09
N THR A 126 8.46 -6.83 -5.48
CA THR A 126 9.26 -7.83 -6.17
C THR A 126 8.38 -8.98 -6.70
N LEU A 127 7.37 -9.41 -5.93
CA LEU A 127 6.44 -10.47 -6.34
C LEU A 127 5.69 -10.10 -7.63
N VAL A 128 5.26 -8.85 -7.75
CA VAL A 128 4.56 -8.35 -8.94
C VAL A 128 5.54 -8.10 -10.10
N GLU A 129 6.66 -7.42 -9.84
CA GLU A 129 7.65 -7.05 -10.87
C GLU A 129 8.35 -8.25 -11.51
N SER A 130 8.60 -9.29 -10.76
CA SER A 130 9.23 -10.52 -11.27
C SER A 130 8.30 -11.36 -12.15
N GLY A 131 6.99 -11.07 -12.16
CA GLY A 131 5.98 -11.91 -12.82
C GLY A 131 5.66 -13.20 -12.06
N LEU A 132 6.27 -13.43 -10.89
CA LEU A 132 6.01 -14.64 -10.09
C LEU A 132 4.54 -14.74 -9.68
N LEU A 133 3.90 -13.61 -9.33
CA LEU A 133 2.47 -13.60 -9.02
C LEU A 133 1.64 -14.16 -10.18
N ASP A 134 1.97 -13.80 -11.41
CA ASP A 134 1.26 -14.25 -12.61
C ASP A 134 1.45 -15.75 -12.93
N SER A 135 2.46 -16.40 -12.36
CA SER A 135 2.71 -17.83 -12.51
C SER A 135 1.86 -18.70 -11.58
N LEU A 136 1.26 -18.08 -10.53
CA LEU A 136 0.47 -18.82 -9.55
C LEU A 136 -0.92 -19.20 -10.11
N LYS A 137 -1.49 -20.27 -9.55
CA LYS A 137 -2.84 -20.73 -9.93
C LYS A 137 -3.91 -19.89 -9.21
N PRO A 138 -4.67 -19.03 -9.90
CA PRO A 138 -5.62 -18.13 -9.24
C PRO A 138 -6.73 -18.90 -8.51
N GLY A 139 -7.29 -18.29 -7.47
CA GLY A 139 -8.47 -18.78 -6.77
C GLY A 139 -8.25 -19.96 -5.83
N THR A 140 -7.04 -20.54 -5.78
CA THR A 140 -6.72 -21.67 -4.89
C THR A 140 -6.19 -21.20 -3.53
N ILE A 141 -6.35 -22.06 -2.52
CA ILE A 141 -5.77 -21.84 -1.19
C ILE A 141 -4.25 -21.90 -1.24
N GLU A 142 -3.71 -22.81 -2.03
CA GLU A 142 -2.27 -22.93 -2.25
C GLU A 142 -1.67 -21.62 -2.79
N CYS A 143 -2.32 -20.99 -3.77
CA CYS A 143 -1.90 -19.70 -4.29
C CYS A 143 -1.86 -18.64 -3.18
N LEU A 144 -2.90 -18.55 -2.34
CA LEU A 144 -2.95 -17.60 -1.24
C LEU A 144 -1.84 -17.87 -0.22
N GLN A 145 -1.55 -19.14 0.09
CA GLN A 145 -0.45 -19.53 0.97
C GLN A 145 0.92 -19.16 0.36
N GLN A 146 1.12 -19.35 -0.94
CA GLN A 146 2.35 -18.97 -1.64
C GLN A 146 2.55 -17.46 -1.63
N ILE A 147 1.49 -16.65 -1.87
CA ILE A 147 1.53 -15.20 -1.75
C ILE A 147 1.93 -14.81 -0.32
N HIS A 148 1.25 -15.35 0.68
CA HIS A 148 1.54 -15.05 2.09
C HIS A 148 2.96 -15.46 2.50
N ALA A 149 3.40 -16.64 2.10
CA ALA A 149 4.76 -17.12 2.35
C ALA A 149 5.81 -16.20 1.73
N TYR A 150 5.56 -15.71 0.51
CA TYR A 150 6.47 -14.77 -0.15
C TYR A 150 6.54 -13.43 0.57
N LEU A 151 5.39 -12.85 0.94
CA LEU A 151 5.33 -11.55 1.60
C LEU A 151 5.97 -11.58 2.99
N PHE A 152 5.77 -12.64 3.74
CA PHE A 152 6.10 -12.68 5.17
C PHE A 152 7.18 -13.69 5.55
N GLY A 153 7.73 -14.44 4.60
CA GLY A 153 8.85 -15.37 4.84
C GLY A 153 10.06 -14.66 5.43
N GLY A 154 10.59 -15.17 6.55
CA GLY A 154 11.65 -14.52 7.32
C GLY A 154 11.21 -13.33 8.17
N LEU A 155 9.91 -12.96 8.15
CA LEU A 155 9.32 -11.90 8.99
C LEU A 155 8.39 -12.49 10.05
N TYR A 156 7.69 -13.58 9.71
CA TYR A 156 6.86 -14.36 10.62
C TYR A 156 7.19 -15.84 10.50
N ASP A 157 7.28 -16.53 11.62
CA ASP A 157 7.53 -18.00 11.65
C ASP A 157 6.38 -18.80 11.02
N PHE A 158 5.18 -18.23 10.98
CA PHE A 158 3.97 -18.83 10.42
C PHE A 158 3.72 -18.44 8.96
N ALA A 159 4.67 -17.81 8.27
CA ALA A 159 4.48 -17.37 6.89
C ALA A 159 4.03 -18.51 5.98
N GLY A 160 2.90 -18.31 5.28
CA GLY A 160 2.29 -19.33 4.42
C GLY A 160 1.53 -20.45 5.14
N GLN A 161 1.52 -20.49 6.47
CA GLN A 161 0.86 -21.54 7.25
C GLN A 161 -0.55 -21.15 7.65
N ILE A 162 -1.53 -22.02 7.38
CA ILE A 162 -2.89 -21.86 7.87
C ILE A 162 -2.89 -21.95 9.39
N ARG A 163 -3.53 -20.99 10.05
CA ARG A 163 -3.59 -20.94 11.50
C ARG A 163 -4.35 -22.11 12.12
N THR A 164 -3.89 -22.53 13.27
CA THR A 164 -4.53 -23.57 14.10
C THR A 164 -5.23 -23.02 15.33
N LYS A 165 -5.20 -21.67 15.51
CA LYS A 165 -5.82 -20.96 16.63
C LYS A 165 -6.98 -20.11 16.14
N THR A 166 -8.06 -20.06 16.94
CA THR A 166 -9.13 -19.09 16.72
C THR A 166 -8.63 -17.69 17.06
N ILE A 167 -8.91 -16.73 16.21
CA ILE A 167 -8.47 -15.34 16.37
C ILE A 167 -9.66 -14.40 16.48
N TRP A 168 -9.43 -13.35 17.24
CA TRP A 168 -10.36 -12.25 17.46
C TRP A 168 -9.59 -10.94 17.23
N LYS A 169 -10.14 -10.04 16.45
CA LYS A 169 -9.53 -8.73 16.19
C LYS A 169 -10.62 -7.66 16.01
N ASP A 170 -10.44 -6.51 16.61
CA ASP A 170 -11.32 -5.34 16.48
C ASP A 170 -12.83 -5.67 16.74
N GLY A 171 -13.12 -6.49 17.75
CA GLY A 171 -14.47 -6.92 18.07
C GLY A 171 -15.07 -7.97 17.12
N THR A 172 -14.31 -8.45 16.14
CA THR A 172 -14.74 -9.45 15.16
C THR A 172 -14.15 -10.82 15.49
N LEU A 173 -15.01 -11.83 15.64
CA LEU A 173 -14.62 -13.22 15.69
C LEU A 173 -14.55 -13.77 14.26
N PHE A 174 -13.36 -14.16 13.83
CA PHE A 174 -13.17 -14.83 12.54
C PHE A 174 -13.55 -16.32 12.61
N CYS A 175 -13.50 -17.02 11.47
CA CYS A 175 -13.77 -18.43 11.41
C CYS A 175 -13.01 -19.19 12.51
N ARG A 176 -13.71 -20.02 13.30
CA ARG A 176 -13.07 -20.84 14.33
C ARG A 176 -12.10 -21.83 13.70
N ALA A 177 -10.96 -22.05 14.35
CA ALA A 177 -9.89 -22.90 13.83
C ALA A 177 -10.37 -24.33 13.48
N GLU A 178 -11.26 -24.89 14.25
CA GLU A 178 -11.84 -26.22 14.03
C GLU A 178 -12.63 -26.36 12.73
N TYR A 179 -13.20 -25.28 12.22
CA TYR A 179 -13.94 -25.26 10.94
C TYR A 179 -13.16 -24.69 9.78
N LEU A 180 -11.97 -24.11 10.04
CA LEU A 180 -11.24 -23.32 9.06
C LEU A 180 -10.88 -24.13 7.82
N MET A 181 -10.30 -25.31 7.96
CA MET A 181 -9.90 -26.14 6.81
C MET A 181 -11.10 -26.54 5.94
N LYS A 182 -12.23 -26.86 6.56
CA LYS A 182 -13.48 -27.19 5.84
C LYS A 182 -13.99 -25.96 5.08
N ASN A 183 -14.01 -24.78 5.74
CA ASN A 183 -14.45 -23.54 5.09
C ASN A 183 -13.53 -23.16 3.91
N LEU A 184 -12.23 -23.31 4.08
CA LEU A 184 -11.28 -23.03 3.00
C LEU A 184 -11.54 -23.93 1.78
N SER A 185 -11.82 -25.22 1.97
CA SER A 185 -12.20 -26.12 0.86
C SER A 185 -13.49 -25.69 0.17
N ILE A 186 -14.48 -25.19 0.92
CA ILE A 186 -15.72 -24.65 0.34
C ILE A 186 -15.43 -23.39 -0.46
N ILE A 187 -14.64 -22.44 0.09
CA ILE A 187 -14.26 -21.20 -0.58
C ILE A 187 -13.47 -21.50 -1.87
N GLU A 188 -12.54 -22.46 -1.83
CA GLU A 188 -11.79 -22.84 -3.02
C GLU A 188 -12.71 -23.32 -4.15
N ALA A 189 -13.75 -24.10 -3.82
CA ALA A 189 -14.73 -24.63 -4.76
C ALA A 189 -15.77 -23.57 -5.26
N MET A 190 -15.82 -22.36 -4.66
CA MET A 190 -16.74 -21.32 -5.10
C MET A 190 -16.44 -20.89 -6.55
N PRO A 191 -17.48 -20.59 -7.35
CA PRO A 191 -17.29 -20.11 -8.71
C PRO A 191 -16.57 -18.76 -8.74
N GLU A 192 -15.85 -18.49 -9.85
CA GLU A 192 -15.04 -17.29 -10.03
C GLU A 192 -15.02 -16.82 -11.50
N THR A 193 -16.16 -16.93 -12.18
CA THR A 193 -16.31 -16.58 -13.60
C THR A 193 -16.86 -15.18 -13.81
N THR A 194 -17.67 -14.70 -12.86
CA THR A 194 -18.27 -13.36 -12.90
C THR A 194 -17.71 -12.47 -11.81
N PHE A 195 -17.89 -11.15 -11.98
CA PHE A 195 -17.51 -10.16 -10.96
C PHE A 195 -18.11 -10.49 -9.58
N ASP A 196 -19.40 -10.78 -9.54
CA ASP A 196 -20.11 -11.05 -8.29
C ASP A 196 -19.60 -12.31 -7.59
N GLU A 197 -19.33 -13.36 -8.35
CA GLU A 197 -18.75 -14.61 -7.81
C GLU A 197 -17.36 -14.38 -7.23
N ILE A 198 -16.49 -13.65 -7.95
CA ILE A 198 -15.14 -13.32 -7.49
C ILE A 198 -15.18 -12.51 -6.19
N VAL A 199 -16.05 -11.48 -6.13
CA VAL A 199 -16.14 -10.66 -4.91
C VAL A 199 -16.76 -11.45 -3.76
N ASN A 200 -17.75 -12.31 -4.00
CA ASN A 200 -18.27 -13.19 -2.95
C ASN A 200 -17.19 -14.10 -2.39
N LYS A 201 -16.41 -14.74 -3.27
CA LYS A 201 -15.27 -15.58 -2.88
C LYS A 201 -14.22 -14.80 -2.07
N TYR A 202 -13.94 -13.57 -2.44
CA TYR A 202 -13.06 -12.66 -1.70
C TYR A 202 -13.59 -12.32 -0.31
N VAL A 203 -14.89 -12.02 -0.18
CA VAL A 203 -15.55 -11.74 1.09
C VAL A 203 -15.45 -12.94 2.02
N GLU A 204 -15.80 -14.14 1.55
CA GLU A 204 -15.70 -15.38 2.33
C GLU A 204 -14.25 -15.66 2.78
N MET A 205 -13.26 -15.39 1.93
CA MET A 205 -11.85 -15.52 2.31
C MET A 205 -11.45 -14.54 3.43
N ASN A 206 -11.97 -13.32 3.41
CA ASN A 206 -11.74 -12.36 4.50
C ASN A 206 -12.44 -12.79 5.81
N VAL A 207 -13.60 -13.41 5.73
CA VAL A 207 -14.28 -14.01 6.89
C VAL A 207 -13.51 -15.21 7.44
N ALA A 208 -13.00 -16.08 6.56
CA ALA A 208 -12.18 -17.21 6.96
C ALA A 208 -10.91 -16.78 7.68
N HIS A 209 -10.24 -15.73 7.19
CA HIS A 209 -9.04 -15.13 7.80
C HIS A 209 -7.97 -16.17 8.11
N PRO A 210 -7.40 -16.85 7.08
CA PRO A 210 -6.67 -18.11 7.26
C PRO A 210 -5.33 -18.01 7.96
N PHE A 211 -4.73 -16.84 8.09
CA PHE A 211 -3.41 -16.65 8.72
C PHE A 211 -3.51 -15.93 10.06
N MET A 212 -2.46 -16.01 10.87
CA MET A 212 -2.39 -15.30 12.15
C MET A 212 -2.30 -13.78 11.97
N GLU A 213 -1.61 -13.30 10.92
CA GLU A 213 -1.48 -11.89 10.53
C GLU A 213 -1.29 -11.80 9.01
N GLY A 214 -1.41 -10.61 8.40
CA GLY A 214 -1.13 -10.39 6.97
C GLY A 214 -2.24 -10.83 6.00
N ASN A 215 -3.40 -11.25 6.52
CA ASN A 215 -4.50 -11.76 5.70
C ASN A 215 -4.94 -10.79 4.61
N ARG A 216 -5.28 -9.55 4.95
CA ARG A 216 -5.83 -8.57 4.00
C ARG A 216 -4.83 -8.20 2.91
N ARG A 217 -3.53 -8.07 3.24
CA ARG A 217 -2.47 -7.79 2.27
C ARG A 217 -2.33 -8.90 1.25
N SER A 218 -2.35 -10.15 1.69
CA SER A 218 -2.27 -11.33 0.82
C SER A 218 -3.54 -11.53 0.00
N THR A 219 -4.73 -11.36 0.61
CA THR A 219 -6.01 -11.57 -0.09
C THR A 219 -6.29 -10.52 -1.14
N ARG A 220 -5.79 -9.27 -1.01
CA ARG A 220 -5.92 -8.27 -2.06
C ARG A 220 -5.10 -8.64 -3.31
N LEU A 221 -3.87 -9.11 -3.16
CA LEU A 221 -3.07 -9.61 -4.29
C LEU A 221 -3.69 -10.87 -4.92
N TRP A 222 -4.24 -11.75 -4.10
CA TRP A 222 -4.96 -12.94 -4.56
C TRP A 222 -6.22 -12.56 -5.37
N LEU A 223 -6.98 -11.56 -4.92
CA LEU A 223 -8.14 -11.02 -5.63
C LEU A 223 -7.74 -10.43 -6.99
N ASP A 224 -6.71 -9.59 -7.02
CA ASP A 224 -6.19 -8.98 -8.25
C ASP A 224 -5.75 -10.04 -9.25
N LEU A 225 -5.10 -11.12 -8.79
CA LEU A 225 -4.72 -12.23 -9.64
C LEU A 225 -5.94 -12.95 -10.24
N ILE A 226 -7.01 -13.17 -9.44
CA ILE A 226 -8.25 -13.79 -9.93
C ILE A 226 -8.87 -12.91 -11.01
N PHE A 227 -9.08 -11.61 -10.76
CA PHE A 227 -9.61 -10.68 -11.73
C PHE A 227 -8.77 -10.64 -13.01
N LYS A 228 -7.43 -10.55 -12.87
CA LYS A 228 -6.51 -10.52 -14.00
C LYS A 228 -6.64 -11.77 -14.89
N LYS A 229 -6.70 -12.95 -14.27
CA LYS A 229 -6.76 -14.22 -15.03
C LYS A 229 -8.14 -14.53 -15.59
N ARG A 230 -9.22 -14.22 -14.86
CA ARG A 230 -10.59 -14.56 -15.25
C ARG A 230 -11.25 -13.50 -16.14
N MET A 231 -11.05 -12.22 -15.83
CA MET A 231 -11.78 -11.13 -16.45
C MET A 231 -10.91 -10.16 -17.25
N LYS A 232 -9.58 -10.28 -17.21
CA LYS A 232 -8.63 -9.29 -17.76
C LYS A 232 -8.84 -7.90 -17.17
N LEU A 233 -9.13 -7.85 -15.88
CA LEU A 233 -9.30 -6.64 -15.09
C LEU A 233 -8.44 -6.72 -13.83
N CYS A 234 -8.22 -5.60 -13.17
CA CYS A 234 -7.60 -5.51 -11.86
C CYS A 234 -8.21 -4.33 -11.09
N VAL A 235 -7.94 -4.25 -9.79
CA VAL A 235 -8.45 -3.17 -8.94
C VAL A 235 -7.42 -2.04 -8.87
N ASP A 236 -7.82 -0.84 -9.23
CA ASP A 236 -7.06 0.37 -8.93
C ASP A 236 -7.35 0.80 -7.48
N TRP A 237 -6.61 0.21 -6.54
CA TRP A 237 -6.77 0.45 -5.10
C TRP A 237 -6.65 1.92 -4.71
N SER A 238 -5.97 2.73 -5.52
CA SER A 238 -5.84 4.17 -5.26
C SER A 238 -7.13 4.97 -5.42
N LYS A 239 -8.16 4.37 -6.00
CA LYS A 239 -9.49 4.99 -6.16
C LYS A 239 -10.45 4.68 -5.00
N ILE A 240 -10.02 3.86 -4.05
CA ILE A 240 -10.86 3.44 -2.94
C ILE A 240 -10.41 4.15 -1.66
N ASP A 241 -11.32 4.83 -0.99
CA ASP A 241 -11.03 5.46 0.31
C ASP A 241 -10.85 4.39 1.40
N LYS A 242 -9.85 4.58 2.28
CA LYS A 242 -9.52 3.65 3.38
C LYS A 242 -10.72 3.38 4.29
N LYS A 243 -11.40 4.44 4.73
CA LYS A 243 -12.50 4.33 5.69
C LYS A 243 -13.71 3.65 5.07
N GLU A 244 -14.02 4.01 3.82
CA GLU A 244 -15.10 3.39 3.05
C GLU A 244 -14.82 1.90 2.83
N TYR A 245 -13.59 1.54 2.43
CA TYR A 245 -13.19 0.15 2.25
C TYR A 245 -13.32 -0.67 3.53
N LEU A 246 -12.77 -0.18 4.65
CA LEU A 246 -12.81 -0.89 5.91
C LEU A 246 -14.25 -1.03 6.45
N ALA A 247 -15.09 0.00 6.26
CA ALA A 247 -16.51 -0.06 6.61
C ALA A 247 -17.27 -1.09 5.75
N ALA A 248 -17.07 -1.05 4.42
CA ALA A 248 -17.69 -1.98 3.49
C ALA A 248 -17.25 -3.43 3.75
N MET A 249 -15.99 -3.67 4.09
CA MET A 249 -15.49 -5.00 4.43
C MET A 249 -16.08 -5.52 5.76
N ARG A 250 -16.26 -4.66 6.76
CA ARG A 250 -16.97 -5.08 8.00
C ARG A 250 -18.42 -5.44 7.72
N GLN A 251 -19.11 -4.65 6.91
CA GLN A 251 -20.51 -4.90 6.54
C GLN A 251 -20.66 -6.14 5.65
N SER A 252 -19.66 -6.49 4.85
CA SER A 252 -19.75 -7.54 3.83
C SER A 252 -20.06 -8.93 4.38
N THR A 253 -19.84 -9.16 5.67
CA THR A 253 -20.24 -10.41 6.36
C THR A 253 -21.75 -10.68 6.32
N THR A 254 -22.56 -9.63 6.18
CA THR A 254 -24.04 -9.70 6.11
C THR A 254 -24.58 -9.12 4.82
N ASP A 255 -23.90 -8.12 4.25
CA ASP A 255 -24.32 -7.44 3.04
C ASP A 255 -23.09 -6.99 2.23
N ALA A 256 -22.83 -7.67 1.13
CA ALA A 256 -21.67 -7.40 0.26
C ALA A 256 -21.91 -6.27 -0.76
N ARG A 257 -23.08 -5.62 -0.79
CA ARG A 257 -23.40 -4.59 -1.81
C ARG A 257 -22.42 -3.42 -1.80
N ALA A 258 -22.04 -2.94 -0.62
CA ALA A 258 -21.11 -1.81 -0.49
C ALA A 258 -19.72 -2.15 -1.04
N ILE A 259 -19.12 -3.28 -0.63
CA ILE A 259 -17.80 -3.67 -1.15
C ILE A 259 -17.85 -3.97 -2.65
N LYS A 260 -18.92 -4.56 -3.17
CA LYS A 260 -19.11 -4.78 -4.61
C LYS A 260 -19.14 -3.45 -5.37
N ALA A 261 -19.87 -2.44 -4.87
CA ALA A 261 -19.94 -1.13 -5.48
C ALA A 261 -18.56 -0.45 -5.55
N LEU A 262 -17.82 -0.45 -4.45
CA LEU A 262 -16.46 0.13 -4.37
C LEU A 262 -15.50 -0.56 -5.34
N LEU A 263 -15.43 -1.89 -5.31
CA LEU A 263 -14.54 -2.64 -6.21
C LEU A 263 -14.93 -2.45 -7.68
N LYS A 264 -16.23 -2.45 -8.00
CA LYS A 264 -16.69 -2.25 -9.38
C LYS A 264 -16.30 -0.90 -9.96
N GLN A 265 -16.37 0.17 -9.16
CA GLN A 265 -15.94 1.52 -9.56
C GLN A 265 -14.41 1.63 -9.74
N ALA A 266 -13.65 0.82 -9.03
CA ALA A 266 -12.20 0.81 -9.07
C ALA A 266 -11.62 -0.16 -10.11
N LEU A 267 -12.45 -1.01 -10.76
CA LEU A 267 -11.95 -1.92 -11.79
C LEU A 267 -11.40 -1.18 -13.00
N THR A 268 -10.32 -1.72 -13.56
CA THR A 268 -9.67 -1.20 -14.77
C THR A 268 -9.09 -2.34 -15.60
N ASP A 269 -8.94 -2.11 -16.90
CA ASP A 269 -8.29 -3.01 -17.86
C ASP A 269 -6.77 -2.85 -17.96
N LYS A 270 -6.19 -1.96 -17.13
CA LYS A 270 -4.74 -1.69 -17.10
C LYS A 270 -3.96 -2.78 -16.38
N ILE A 271 -4.14 -4.02 -16.80
CA ILE A 271 -3.56 -5.22 -16.14
C ILE A 271 -2.04 -5.33 -16.22
N ASP A 272 -1.39 -4.50 -17.04
CA ASP A 272 0.07 -4.46 -17.21
C ASP A 272 0.66 -3.08 -16.85
N ASP A 273 -0.14 -2.17 -16.24
CA ASP A 273 0.33 -0.86 -15.78
C ASP A 273 1.08 -1.01 -14.46
N ARG A 274 2.42 -1.05 -14.59
CA ARG A 274 3.32 -1.20 -13.44
C ARG A 274 3.16 -0.09 -12.40
N GLU A 275 2.99 1.16 -12.82
CA GLU A 275 2.84 2.30 -11.90
C GLU A 275 1.57 2.15 -11.06
N MET A 276 0.47 1.74 -11.69
CA MET A 276 -0.79 1.48 -11.00
C MET A 276 -0.67 0.34 -9.99
N PHE A 277 -0.01 -0.78 -10.35
CA PHE A 277 0.19 -1.89 -9.42
C PHE A 277 1.08 -1.51 -8.23
N MET A 278 2.17 -0.77 -8.45
CA MET A 278 3.03 -0.29 -7.38
C MET A 278 2.26 0.63 -6.43
N LYS A 279 1.49 1.57 -6.99
CA LYS A 279 0.61 2.45 -6.22
C LYS A 279 -0.45 1.64 -5.47
N GLY A 280 -1.05 0.64 -6.09
CA GLY A 280 -2.02 -0.25 -5.46
C GLY A 280 -1.46 -1.00 -4.25
N ILE A 281 -0.21 -1.47 -4.31
CA ILE A 281 0.48 -2.07 -3.17
C ILE A 281 0.62 -1.03 -2.04
N ASP A 282 1.04 0.20 -2.34
CA ASP A 282 1.18 1.27 -1.35
C ASP A 282 -0.14 1.51 -0.61
N TYR A 283 -1.25 1.64 -1.33
CA TYR A 283 -2.59 1.80 -0.75
C TYR A 283 -3.02 0.58 0.05
N SER A 284 -2.72 -0.62 -0.44
CA SER A 284 -3.01 -1.86 0.29
C SER A 284 -2.36 -1.90 1.67
N TYR A 285 -1.12 -1.43 1.79
CA TYR A 285 -0.43 -1.33 3.08
C TYR A 285 -0.93 -0.15 3.93
N TYR A 286 -1.29 0.96 3.30
CA TYR A 286 -1.91 2.10 3.98
C TYR A 286 -3.23 1.73 4.68
N TYR A 287 -4.05 0.87 4.07
CA TYR A 287 -5.30 0.43 4.69
C TYR A 287 -5.10 -0.33 6.02
N GLU A 288 -3.93 -0.89 6.25
CA GLU A 288 -3.62 -1.64 7.48
C GLU A 288 -2.99 -0.76 8.59
N GLN A 289 -2.65 0.50 8.28
CA GLN A 289 -2.13 1.42 9.31
C GLN A 289 -3.24 1.80 10.28
N GLU A 290 -2.95 1.76 11.57
CA GLU A 290 -3.83 2.30 12.61
C GLU A 290 -3.85 3.84 12.53
N ASP A 291 -5.01 4.45 12.82
CA ASP A 291 -5.22 5.90 12.81
C ASP A 291 -4.49 6.60 13.98
#